data_ae1eebfdec7ab6e14439f72b049fb1f3
#
_entry.id   ae1eebfdec7ab6e14439f72b049fb1f3
#
_cell.length_a   1.000
_cell.length_b   1.000
_cell.length_c   1.000
_cell.angle_alpha   90.00
_cell.angle_beta   90.00
_cell.angle_gamma   90.00
#
_symmetry.space_group_name_H-M   'P 1'
#
loop_
_entity.id
_entity.type
_entity.pdbx_description
1 polymer ?
#
loop_
_entity_poly.entity_id
_entity_poly.type
_entity_poly.pdbx_seq_one_letter_code
_entity_poly.pdbx_strand_id
1 'polypeptide(L)'
;MGLDKNFPRQPFTVIDPDVRWYPGSDIGEKGREKLLPPLVNKIRKEVDEWRNADYPNISEVTKSLLTYWFKTEHPNGFQYYFAQRESVETIIYLYEHEKIRNPSELLKYDSSEVLVESMFEETWLRLVIKQATGTGKTKVLSLLMTWCYFHKEFNKDSELSKNF
;
A
#
# COMPACT_ATOMS: atom_id res chain seq x y z
N MET A 1 -19.39 -4.39 -25.07
CA MET A 1 -18.24 -4.14 -24.18
C MET A 1 -18.32 -5.15 -23.04
N GLY A 2 -17.66 -6.30 -23.16
CA GLY A 2 -17.68 -7.34 -22.12
C GLY A 2 -16.80 -6.91 -20.97
N LEU A 3 -17.39 -6.76 -19.77
CA LEU A 3 -16.63 -6.60 -18.55
C LEU A 3 -15.70 -7.82 -18.41
N ASP A 4 -14.43 -7.57 -18.24
CA ASP A 4 -13.41 -8.60 -18.02
C ASP A 4 -13.87 -9.54 -16.89
N LYS A 5 -13.90 -10.84 -17.16
CA LYS A 5 -14.38 -11.86 -16.21
C LYS A 5 -13.55 -11.92 -14.92
N ASN A 6 -12.38 -11.30 -14.93
CA ASN A 6 -11.43 -11.26 -13.82
C ASN A 6 -11.59 -10.03 -12.91
N PHE A 7 -12.53 -9.14 -13.16
CA PHE A 7 -12.75 -8.00 -12.28
C PHE A 7 -13.42 -8.47 -10.99
N PRO A 8 -12.84 -8.23 -9.81
CA PRO A 8 -13.46 -8.65 -8.56
C PRO A 8 -14.81 -7.94 -8.41
N ARG A 9 -15.86 -8.74 -8.32
CA ARG A 9 -17.23 -8.22 -8.13
C ARG A 9 -17.48 -7.71 -6.70
N GLN A 10 -16.54 -7.98 -5.80
CA GLN A 10 -16.64 -7.57 -4.40
C GLN A 10 -15.43 -6.70 -4.01
N PRO A 11 -15.66 -5.52 -3.42
CA PRO A 11 -14.61 -4.58 -3.09
C PRO A 11 -13.70 -5.02 -1.93
N PHE A 12 -14.03 -6.12 -1.28
CA PHE A 12 -13.32 -6.67 -0.12
C PHE A 12 -12.26 -7.72 -0.49
N THR A 13 -12.38 -8.30 -1.68
CA THR A 13 -11.50 -9.39 -2.12
C THR A 13 -10.11 -8.86 -2.41
N VAL A 14 -9.10 -9.53 -1.84
CA VAL A 14 -7.69 -9.28 -2.18
C VAL A 14 -7.50 -9.59 -3.67
N ILE A 15 -6.89 -8.66 -4.38
CA ILE A 15 -6.61 -8.80 -5.80
C ILE A 15 -5.13 -9.12 -5.96
N ASP A 16 -4.84 -10.25 -6.59
CA ASP A 16 -3.49 -10.63 -6.96
C ASP A 16 -2.84 -9.53 -7.83
N PRO A 17 -1.64 -9.04 -7.47
CA PRO A 17 -0.94 -8.01 -8.23
C PRO A 17 -0.74 -8.36 -9.71
N ASP A 18 -0.51 -9.63 -10.03
CA ASP A 18 -0.21 -10.09 -11.39
C ASP A 18 -1.44 -10.12 -12.32
N VAL A 19 -2.64 -10.14 -11.75
CA VAL A 19 -3.90 -10.17 -12.52
C VAL A 19 -4.68 -8.85 -12.49
N ARG A 20 -4.08 -7.79 -11.98
CA ARG A 20 -4.73 -6.48 -11.92
C ARG A 20 -4.92 -5.87 -13.30
N TRP A 21 -6.09 -5.25 -13.47
CA TRP A 21 -6.33 -4.44 -14.65
C TRP A 21 -5.53 -3.14 -14.59
N TYR A 22 -4.94 -2.78 -15.71
CA TYR A 22 -4.27 -1.50 -15.91
C TYR A 22 -4.93 -0.76 -17.07
N PRO A 23 -5.02 0.59 -17.01
CA PRO A 23 -5.43 1.38 -18.18
C PRO A 23 -4.59 0.99 -19.38
N GLY A 24 -5.26 0.65 -20.51
CA GLY A 24 -4.56 0.21 -21.71
C GLY A 24 -4.36 -1.30 -21.83
N SER A 25 -5.09 -2.12 -21.07
CA SER A 25 -5.12 -3.57 -21.27
C SER A 25 -5.49 -4.00 -22.68
N ASP A 26 -6.19 -3.11 -23.43
CA ASP A 26 -6.58 -3.28 -24.83
C ASP A 26 -5.47 -2.84 -25.81
N ILE A 27 -4.43 -2.19 -25.31
CA ILE A 27 -3.25 -1.80 -26.09
C ILE A 27 -2.28 -2.97 -26.03
N GLY A 28 -1.77 -3.41 -27.18
CA GLY A 28 -0.86 -4.55 -27.26
C GLY A 28 0.35 -4.44 -26.31
N GLU A 29 1.02 -5.55 -26.00
CA GLU A 29 2.06 -5.68 -24.96
C GLU A 29 3.08 -4.54 -24.94
N LYS A 30 3.57 -4.10 -26.11
CA LYS A 30 4.53 -2.98 -26.22
C LYS A 30 3.97 -1.61 -25.77
N GLY A 31 2.64 -1.44 -25.77
CA GLY A 31 2.01 -0.22 -25.26
C GLY A 31 1.74 -0.29 -23.77
N ARG A 32 1.51 -1.50 -23.26
CA ARG A 32 1.23 -1.76 -21.84
C ARG A 32 2.44 -1.45 -20.94
N GLU A 33 3.64 -1.86 -21.36
CA GLU A 33 4.87 -1.62 -20.61
C GLU A 33 5.10 -0.13 -20.31
N LYS A 34 4.74 0.76 -21.26
CA LYS A 34 4.90 2.21 -21.09
C LYS A 34 3.89 2.85 -20.14
N LEU A 35 2.79 2.16 -19.84
CA LEU A 35 1.72 2.67 -18.97
C LEU A 35 1.81 2.14 -17.54
N LEU A 36 2.68 1.18 -17.28
CA LEU A 36 2.88 0.63 -15.94
C LEU A 36 3.64 1.63 -15.07
N PRO A 37 3.09 2.01 -13.89
CA PRO A 37 3.84 2.83 -12.95
C PRO A 37 5.12 2.10 -12.52
N PRO A 38 6.30 2.69 -12.65
CA PRO A 38 7.58 1.99 -12.51
C PRO A 38 7.80 1.37 -11.13
N LEU A 39 7.28 1.99 -10.06
CA LEU A 39 7.47 1.51 -8.69
C LEU A 39 6.33 0.65 -8.17
N VAL A 40 5.09 0.97 -8.58
CA VAL A 40 3.87 0.49 -7.91
C VAL A 40 3.70 -1.02 -8.01
N ASN A 41 4.01 -1.62 -9.15
CA ASN A 41 3.77 -3.05 -9.37
C ASN A 41 4.66 -3.92 -8.50
N LYS A 42 5.94 -3.56 -8.39
CA LYS A 42 6.88 -4.28 -7.54
C LYS A 42 6.53 -4.12 -6.07
N ILE A 43 6.22 -2.88 -5.63
CA ILE A 43 5.77 -2.62 -4.26
C ILE A 43 4.52 -3.44 -3.93
N ARG A 44 3.52 -3.48 -4.81
CA ARG A 44 2.30 -4.27 -4.59
C ARG A 44 2.57 -5.76 -4.45
N LYS A 45 3.47 -6.29 -5.25
CA LYS A 45 3.86 -7.70 -5.18
C LYS A 45 4.54 -8.02 -3.84
N GLU A 46 5.49 -7.20 -3.44
CA GLU A 46 6.18 -7.38 -2.17
C GLU A 46 5.25 -7.18 -0.96
N VAL A 47 4.31 -6.23 -1.02
CA VAL A 47 3.27 -6.07 0.01
C VAL A 47 2.35 -7.29 0.08
N ASP A 48 2.02 -7.90 -1.05
CA ASP A 48 1.22 -9.12 -1.08
C ASP A 48 1.96 -10.30 -0.45
N GLU A 49 3.21 -10.50 -0.81
CA GLU A 49 4.10 -11.52 -0.21
C GLU A 49 4.25 -11.30 1.30
N TRP A 50 4.50 -10.07 1.74
CA TRP A 50 4.61 -9.68 3.14
C TRP A 50 3.31 -9.95 3.93
N ARG A 51 2.17 -9.64 3.35
CA ARG A 51 0.83 -9.95 3.92
C ARG A 51 0.64 -11.45 4.10
N ASN A 52 0.99 -12.23 3.07
CA ASN A 52 0.83 -13.69 3.07
C ASN A 52 1.80 -14.37 4.05
N ALA A 53 2.96 -13.74 4.32
CA ALA A 53 3.91 -14.16 5.35
C ALA A 53 3.53 -13.72 6.78
N ASP A 54 2.31 -13.21 6.99
CA ASP A 54 1.82 -12.74 8.30
C ASP A 54 2.57 -11.53 8.87
N TYR A 55 2.93 -10.57 8.01
CA TYR A 55 3.52 -9.29 8.39
C TYR A 55 4.79 -9.40 9.23
N PRO A 56 5.85 -10.07 8.74
CA PRO A 56 7.11 -10.15 9.48
C PRO A 56 7.80 -8.78 9.61
N ASN A 57 8.73 -8.68 10.58
CA ASN A 57 9.63 -7.55 10.79
C ASN A 57 8.94 -6.19 11.02
N ILE A 58 7.86 -6.19 11.75
CA ILE A 58 7.18 -4.99 12.29
C ILE A 58 6.98 -5.12 13.80
N SER A 59 6.65 -4.02 14.44
CA SER A 59 6.36 -4.01 15.88
C SER A 59 5.09 -4.80 16.23
N GLU A 60 5.04 -5.34 17.44
CA GLU A 60 3.88 -6.06 17.96
C GLU A 60 2.61 -5.20 17.95
N VAL A 61 2.73 -3.91 18.21
CA VAL A 61 1.59 -2.99 18.16
C VAL A 61 1.05 -2.84 16.74
N THR A 62 1.92 -2.69 15.76
CA THR A 62 1.52 -2.62 14.35
C THR A 62 0.88 -3.92 13.90
N LYS A 63 1.47 -5.06 14.26
CA LYS A 63 0.92 -6.38 13.95
C LYS A 63 -0.47 -6.58 14.56
N SER A 64 -0.65 -6.15 15.80
CA SER A 64 -1.94 -6.20 16.51
C SER A 64 -3.00 -5.35 15.81
N LEU A 65 -2.64 -4.14 15.36
CA LEU A 65 -3.55 -3.26 14.63
C LEU A 65 -3.95 -3.85 13.28
N LEU A 66 -3.00 -4.35 12.47
CA LEU A 66 -3.28 -4.98 11.18
C LEU A 66 -4.16 -6.23 11.34
N THR A 67 -3.90 -7.04 12.38
CA THR A 67 -4.70 -8.22 12.69
C THR A 67 -6.12 -7.82 13.07
N TYR A 68 -6.27 -6.85 13.95
CA TYR A 68 -7.59 -6.36 14.37
C TYR A 68 -8.37 -5.80 13.18
N TRP A 69 -7.75 -4.97 12.34
CA TRP A 69 -8.45 -4.33 11.22
C TRP A 69 -8.82 -5.29 10.10
N PHE A 70 -7.95 -6.22 9.76
CA PHE A 70 -8.06 -6.96 8.49
C PHE A 70 -8.23 -8.48 8.61
N LYS A 71 -8.07 -9.04 9.82
CA LYS A 71 -8.22 -10.48 10.05
C LYS A 71 -9.29 -10.83 11.08
N THR A 72 -9.70 -9.88 11.92
CA THR A 72 -10.74 -10.09 12.93
C THR A 72 -12.11 -9.81 12.34
N GLU A 73 -13.09 -10.63 12.68
CA GLU A 73 -14.49 -10.34 12.36
C GLU A 73 -14.98 -9.12 13.15
N HIS A 74 -15.54 -8.16 12.44
CA HIS A 74 -16.12 -6.97 13.04
C HIS A 74 -17.63 -7.11 13.26
N PRO A 75 -18.21 -6.40 14.24
CA PRO A 75 -19.64 -6.35 14.44
C PRO A 75 -20.41 -5.98 13.18
N ASN A 76 -21.59 -6.56 12.99
CA ASN A 76 -22.46 -6.35 11.83
C ASN A 76 -21.83 -6.73 10.47
N GLY A 77 -20.80 -7.59 10.44
CA GLY A 77 -20.17 -8.04 9.22
C GLY A 77 -19.40 -6.94 8.49
N PHE A 78 -18.99 -5.87 9.20
CA PHE A 78 -18.18 -4.80 8.61
C PHE A 78 -16.84 -5.32 8.10
N GLN A 79 -16.48 -4.89 6.90
CA GLN A 79 -15.18 -5.19 6.28
C GLN A 79 -14.60 -3.92 5.65
N TYR A 80 -13.29 -3.80 5.68
CA TYR A 80 -12.59 -2.76 4.93
C TYR A 80 -12.50 -3.12 3.46
N TYR A 81 -12.64 -2.14 2.57
CA TYR A 81 -12.37 -2.35 1.16
C TYR A 81 -10.90 -2.73 0.93
N PHE A 82 -10.65 -3.60 -0.03
CA PHE A 82 -9.27 -4.00 -0.35
C PHE A 82 -8.37 -2.80 -0.67
N ALA A 83 -8.89 -1.79 -1.39
CA ALA A 83 -8.14 -0.56 -1.66
C ALA A 83 -7.74 0.22 -0.39
N GLN A 84 -8.58 0.20 0.66
CA GLN A 84 -8.24 0.80 1.95
C GLN A 84 -7.16 0.01 2.67
N ARG A 85 -7.34 -1.32 2.73
CA ARG A 85 -6.38 -2.24 3.32
C ARG A 85 -5.01 -2.11 2.67
N GLU A 86 -4.93 -2.24 1.35
CA GLU A 86 -3.67 -2.15 0.61
C GLU A 86 -2.98 -0.80 0.79
N SER A 87 -3.73 0.30 0.83
CA SER A 87 -3.16 1.62 1.06
C SER A 87 -2.48 1.73 2.42
N VAL A 88 -3.12 1.22 3.48
CA VAL A 88 -2.57 1.20 4.83
C VAL A 88 -1.36 0.26 4.90
N GLU A 89 -1.50 -0.95 4.38
CA GLU A 89 -0.44 -1.95 4.34
C GLU A 89 0.81 -1.44 3.59
N THR A 90 0.63 -0.77 2.46
CA THR A 90 1.75 -0.22 1.68
C THR A 90 2.53 0.84 2.46
N ILE A 91 1.84 1.76 3.14
CA ILE A 91 2.51 2.79 3.94
C ILE A 91 3.29 2.17 5.10
N ILE A 92 2.68 1.23 5.82
CA ILE A 92 3.31 0.53 6.94
C ILE A 92 4.49 -0.31 6.45
N TYR A 93 4.33 -1.04 5.34
CA TYR A 93 5.38 -1.83 4.72
C TYR A 93 6.61 -0.98 4.40
N LEU A 94 6.42 0.11 3.66
CA LEU A 94 7.52 0.98 3.27
C LEU A 94 8.20 1.63 4.48
N TYR A 95 7.41 2.09 5.46
CA TYR A 95 7.95 2.82 6.60
C TYR A 95 8.57 1.90 7.65
N GLU A 96 7.88 0.84 8.06
CA GLU A 96 8.26 0.04 9.23
C GLU A 96 9.04 -1.23 8.85
N HIS A 97 8.59 -1.96 7.83
CA HIS A 97 9.28 -3.17 7.36
C HIS A 97 10.54 -2.84 6.57
N GLU A 98 10.42 -2.02 5.54
CA GLU A 98 11.50 -1.64 4.62
C GLU A 98 12.36 -0.47 5.13
N LYS A 99 11.87 0.25 6.15
CA LYS A 99 12.54 1.39 6.79
C LYS A 99 12.91 2.51 5.81
N ILE A 100 12.11 2.69 4.76
CA ILE A 100 12.28 3.76 3.78
C ILE A 100 12.10 5.12 4.47
N ARG A 101 13.09 5.99 4.35
CA ARG A 101 13.07 7.36 4.87
C ARG A 101 13.36 8.40 3.80
N ASN A 102 13.98 8.00 2.73
CA ASN A 102 14.41 8.86 1.64
C ASN A 102 13.75 8.40 0.32
N PRO A 103 13.28 9.31 -0.54
CA PRO A 103 12.70 8.95 -1.84
C PRO A 103 13.63 8.13 -2.73
N SER A 104 14.94 8.37 -2.71
CA SER A 104 15.91 7.61 -3.50
C SER A 104 15.97 6.10 -3.15
N GLU A 105 15.61 5.73 -1.91
CA GLU A 105 15.53 4.33 -1.49
C GLU A 105 14.41 3.56 -2.20
N LEU A 106 13.44 4.27 -2.80
CA LEU A 106 12.39 3.67 -3.62
C LEU A 106 12.90 3.18 -4.98
N LEU A 107 14.10 3.61 -5.42
CA LEU A 107 14.68 3.18 -6.71
C LEU A 107 14.85 1.66 -6.79
N LYS A 108 15.01 0.96 -5.68
CA LYS A 108 15.05 -0.50 -5.66
C LYS A 108 13.80 -1.18 -6.23
N TYR A 109 12.69 -0.43 -6.28
CA TYR A 109 11.43 -0.88 -6.86
C TYR A 109 11.25 -0.48 -8.32
N ASP A 110 12.19 0.28 -8.91
CA ASP A 110 12.06 0.70 -10.29
C ASP A 110 12.16 -0.48 -11.25
N SER A 111 11.07 -0.77 -11.96
CA SER A 111 10.99 -1.80 -12.99
C SER A 111 11.29 -1.26 -14.39
N SER A 112 11.43 0.08 -14.52
CA SER A 112 11.66 0.74 -15.81
C SER A 112 13.14 0.99 -16.11
N GLU A 113 13.99 0.96 -15.08
CA GLU A 113 15.41 1.32 -15.14
C GLU A 113 15.67 2.76 -15.66
N VAL A 114 14.64 3.63 -15.58
CA VAL A 114 14.68 5.01 -16.07
C VAL A 114 14.84 6.01 -14.93
N LEU A 115 14.41 5.66 -13.73
CA LEU A 115 14.48 6.56 -12.59
C LEU A 115 15.92 6.65 -12.07
N VAL A 116 16.36 7.88 -11.81
CA VAL A 116 17.68 8.16 -11.25
C VAL A 116 17.55 9.03 -10.00
N GLU A 117 18.52 8.94 -9.10
CA GLU A 117 18.50 9.65 -7.82
C GLU A 117 18.33 11.17 -7.98
N SER A 118 18.93 11.75 -9.02
CA SER A 118 18.81 13.18 -9.32
C SER A 118 17.39 13.67 -9.66
N MET A 119 16.43 12.77 -9.87
CA MET A 119 15.02 13.12 -10.05
C MET A 119 14.31 13.40 -8.72
N PHE A 120 14.91 13.05 -7.59
CA PHE A 120 14.37 13.31 -6.26
C PHE A 120 15.04 14.53 -5.66
N GLU A 121 14.39 15.67 -5.75
CA GLU A 121 14.87 16.94 -5.18
C GLU A 121 14.74 16.98 -3.64
N GLU A 122 13.81 16.22 -3.09
CA GLU A 122 13.51 16.19 -1.65
C GLU A 122 14.28 15.08 -0.95
N THR A 123 14.83 15.40 0.22
CA THR A 123 15.56 14.44 1.08
C THR A 123 14.63 13.70 2.06
N TRP A 124 13.37 14.07 2.14
CA TRP A 124 12.39 13.47 3.03
C TRP A 124 11.28 12.76 2.25
N LEU A 125 10.83 11.63 2.78
CA LEU A 125 9.85 10.77 2.13
C LEU A 125 8.46 11.42 2.13
N ARG A 126 7.90 11.60 0.94
CA ARG A 126 6.51 12.01 0.74
C ARG A 126 5.77 10.95 -0.07
N LEU A 127 4.77 10.34 0.53
CA LEU A 127 3.93 9.33 -0.10
C LEU A 127 2.54 9.90 -0.40
N VAL A 128 2.04 9.65 -1.60
CA VAL A 128 0.72 10.11 -2.03
C VAL A 128 -0.18 8.92 -2.34
N ILE A 129 -1.28 8.81 -1.62
CA ILE A 129 -2.31 7.79 -1.86
C ILE A 129 -3.40 8.39 -2.73
N LYS A 130 -3.52 7.92 -3.98
CA LYS A 130 -4.59 8.31 -4.89
C LYS A 130 -5.67 7.24 -4.91
N GLN A 131 -6.86 7.61 -4.50
CA GLN A 131 -8.04 6.73 -4.51
C GLN A 131 -9.21 7.44 -5.19
N ALA A 132 -10.09 6.67 -5.83
CA ALA A 132 -11.32 7.19 -6.43
C ALA A 132 -12.24 7.84 -5.37
N THR A 133 -13.13 8.70 -5.81
CA THR A 133 -14.18 9.27 -4.95
C THR A 133 -15.09 8.14 -4.45
N GLY A 134 -15.50 8.20 -3.19
CA GLY A 134 -16.38 7.18 -2.59
C GLY A 134 -15.65 5.94 -2.04
N THR A 135 -14.35 5.77 -2.25
CA THR A 135 -13.60 4.60 -1.74
C THR A 135 -13.22 4.68 -0.26
N GLY A 136 -13.65 5.74 0.44
CA GLY A 136 -13.42 5.91 1.87
C GLY A 136 -12.01 6.38 2.25
N LYS A 137 -11.46 7.35 1.52
CA LYS A 137 -10.16 7.99 1.83
C LYS A 137 -10.02 8.42 3.30
N THR A 138 -11.08 8.98 3.88
CA THR A 138 -11.11 9.37 5.29
C THR A 138 -10.88 8.19 6.23
N LYS A 139 -11.37 7.00 5.88
CA LYS A 139 -11.11 5.79 6.66
C LYS A 139 -9.63 5.40 6.62
N VAL A 140 -8.99 5.47 5.46
CA VAL A 140 -7.54 5.23 5.32
C VAL A 140 -6.75 6.20 6.19
N LEU A 141 -7.08 7.49 6.13
CA LEU A 141 -6.45 8.51 6.97
C LEU A 141 -6.61 8.19 8.45
N SER A 142 -7.84 7.85 8.88
CA SER A 142 -8.13 7.48 10.28
C SER A 142 -7.31 6.28 10.75
N LEU A 143 -7.16 5.24 9.91
CA LEU A 143 -6.32 4.07 10.24
C LEU A 143 -4.84 4.44 10.36
N LEU A 144 -4.32 5.26 9.44
CA LEU A 144 -2.93 5.70 9.47
C LEU A 144 -2.64 6.61 10.69
N MET A 145 -3.55 7.53 11.03
CA MET A 145 -3.41 8.34 12.25
C MET A 145 -3.41 7.46 13.50
N THR A 146 -4.30 6.47 13.57
CA THR A 146 -4.34 5.49 14.66
C THR A 146 -3.04 4.72 14.76
N TRP A 147 -2.52 4.23 13.63
CA TRP A 147 -1.23 3.56 13.59
C TRP A 147 -0.10 4.47 14.07
N CYS A 148 0.03 5.68 13.54
CA CYS A 148 1.06 6.64 13.97
C CYS A 148 1.02 6.88 15.49
N TYR A 149 -0.19 7.10 16.04
CA TYR A 149 -0.38 7.33 17.47
C TYR A 149 0.11 6.14 18.31
N PHE A 150 -0.40 4.94 18.03
CA PHE A 150 -0.04 3.76 18.82
C PHE A 150 1.42 3.33 18.57
N HIS A 151 1.92 3.43 17.37
CA HIS A 151 3.31 3.14 17.08
C HIS A 151 4.23 4.07 17.89
N LYS A 152 3.93 5.37 17.95
CA LYS A 152 4.70 6.33 18.76
C LYS A 152 4.54 6.11 20.26
N GLU A 153 3.36 5.67 20.71
CA GLU A 153 3.10 5.40 22.14
C GLU A 153 3.90 4.20 22.64
N PHE A 154 3.96 3.14 21.86
CA PHE A 154 4.53 1.87 22.30
C PHE A 154 5.99 1.64 21.83
N ASN A 155 6.48 2.41 20.87
CA ASN A 155 7.86 2.32 20.38
C ASN A 155 8.59 3.63 20.67
N LYS A 156 9.50 3.60 21.65
CA LYS A 156 10.25 4.79 22.11
C LYS A 156 11.06 5.46 20.99
N ASP A 157 11.62 4.65 20.10
CA ASP A 157 12.45 5.11 18.97
C ASP A 157 11.65 5.49 17.72
N SER A 158 10.32 5.53 17.82
CA SER A 158 9.47 5.92 16.69
C SER A 158 9.65 7.39 16.33
N GLU A 159 9.84 7.66 15.05
CA GLU A 159 9.92 9.01 14.46
C GLU A 159 8.52 9.58 14.13
N LEU A 160 7.46 8.76 14.28
CA LEU A 160 6.10 9.19 14.00
C LEU A 160 5.59 10.20 15.04
N SER A 161 4.61 11.01 14.65
CA SER A 161 3.96 12.00 15.52
C SER A 161 2.67 11.46 16.14
N LYS A 162 2.31 12.00 17.33
CA LYS A 162 0.97 11.86 17.90
C LYS A 162 0.08 13.09 17.64
N ASN A 163 0.65 14.15 17.09
CA ASN A 163 -0.03 15.40 16.82
C ASN A 163 -0.44 15.44 15.34
N PHE A 164 -1.75 15.58 15.09
CA PHE A 164 -2.35 15.59 13.75
C PHE A 164 -3.21 16.82 13.55
#